data_a0ece745ace646533e414be5821a46d4
#
_entry.id   a0ece745ace646533e414be5821a46d4
#
_cell.length_a   1.000
_cell.length_b   1.000
_cell.length_c   1.000
_cell.angle_alpha   90.00
_cell.angle_beta   90.00
_cell.angle_gamma   90.00
#
_symmetry.space_group_name_H-M   'P 1'
#
loop_
_entity.id
_entity.type
_entity.pdbx_description
1 polymer ?
#
loop_
_entity_poly.entity_id
_entity_poly.type
_entity_poly.pdbx_seq_one_letter_code
_entity_poly.pdbx_strand_id
1 'polypeptide(L)'
;MLEDKINKVMGKVAQLNGDVYHESFYNPHPYPGWCPELKHIMWGFIKELKEKEAAGVATKVDLETLSELFDVIIRSSDMLLKNNEFKQKTKVFVKAVNAFNYKLLNALSEANGNEVKNVFVSPGRLQAMLVLLSNWVDWYYKRDRILDAICCKDMNPMEVNEMFADERYLIPYVNKEKMDEGYIPTIELKTMMWYKKGLNLSKRYLIDTEKPFHVLFKALDFDSPSASDNIKHLVKNASHGLINDLQIELTNETRALLVDVLYFKATWQSLFDEDCTRTRNFYYKGGSSKVKMMSVTDVFRYYENDTFQSISLDYHSHAKTRNYSMWIHLPKQGHKIKEVLAQITEEKIGTKYKQAEVHLNLPRFELESKTSLTEVLKVLGMEGIFASDDVIPNLLKDVKIDDIVQQGRIEVNEAGTEAAMATYCVMFTGCPPHEKPKPIEMKVNHEFIFEVVEAYTGIRLFSGFVNNL
;
A
#
# COMPACT_ATOMS: atom_id res chain seq x y z
N MET A 1 -46.66 -2.97 11.23
CA MET A 1 -45.91 -2.75 9.99
C MET A 1 -45.20 -1.38 9.98
N LEU A 2 -45.90 -0.25 10.21
CA LEU A 2 -45.28 1.09 10.27
C LEU A 2 -44.39 1.24 11.53
N GLU A 3 -44.85 0.82 12.68
CA GLU A 3 -44.12 0.84 13.93
C GLU A 3 -42.86 0.00 13.91
N ASP A 4 -42.86 -1.17 13.23
CA ASP A 4 -41.67 -1.99 13.02
C ASP A 4 -40.64 -1.29 12.12
N LYS A 5 -41.09 -0.60 11.08
CA LYS A 5 -40.20 0.20 10.22
C LYS A 5 -39.59 1.39 10.95
N ILE A 6 -40.39 2.09 11.77
CA ILE A 6 -39.94 3.19 12.63
C ILE A 6 -38.84 2.69 13.59
N ASN A 7 -39.11 1.60 14.31
CA ASN A 7 -38.17 1.02 15.26
C ASN A 7 -36.86 0.56 14.56
N LYS A 8 -36.97 -0.02 13.36
CA LYS A 8 -35.80 -0.40 12.56
C LYS A 8 -34.95 0.80 12.12
N VAL A 9 -35.58 1.89 11.68
CA VAL A 9 -34.88 3.15 11.33
C VAL A 9 -34.22 3.76 12.55
N MET A 10 -34.93 3.82 13.67
CA MET A 10 -34.40 4.38 14.92
C MET A 10 -33.23 3.57 15.47
N GLY A 11 -33.28 2.24 15.38
CA GLY A 11 -32.15 1.37 15.75
C GLY A 11 -30.91 1.63 14.89
N LYS A 12 -31.07 1.80 13.57
CA LYS A 12 -29.96 2.11 12.66
C LYS A 12 -29.39 3.51 12.87
N VAL A 13 -30.23 4.52 13.12
CA VAL A 13 -29.80 5.88 13.47
C VAL A 13 -29.02 5.92 14.78
N ALA A 14 -29.43 5.13 15.78
CA ALA A 14 -28.73 5.00 17.05
C ALA A 14 -27.35 4.35 16.87
N GLN A 15 -27.25 3.33 16.04
CA GLN A 15 -26.01 2.64 15.71
C GLN A 15 -25.02 3.57 14.98
N LEU A 16 -25.50 4.34 13.99
CA LEU A 16 -24.70 5.33 13.29
C LEU A 16 -24.21 6.47 14.18
N ASN A 17 -25.01 6.91 15.15
CA ASN A 17 -24.62 7.94 16.12
C ASN A 17 -23.56 7.47 17.12
N GLY A 18 -23.54 6.17 17.47
CA GLY A 18 -22.49 5.60 18.31
C GLY A 18 -21.12 5.62 17.64
N ASP A 19 -21.06 5.37 16.34
CA ASP A 19 -19.81 5.37 15.55
C ASP A 19 -19.29 6.78 15.24
N VAL A 20 -20.16 7.78 15.12
CA VAL A 20 -19.79 9.16 14.76
C VAL A 20 -19.22 9.96 15.95
N TYR A 21 -19.59 9.66 17.18
CA TYR A 21 -19.10 10.39 18.36
C TYR A 21 -17.62 10.19 18.66
N HIS A 22 -16.98 9.15 18.13
CA HIS A 22 -15.55 8.87 18.32
C HIS A 22 -14.63 9.53 17.27
N GLU A 23 -15.14 10.01 16.13
CA GLU A 23 -14.32 10.54 15.03
C GLU A 23 -14.32 12.06 14.87
N SER A 24 -15.14 12.82 15.61
CA SER A 24 -15.33 14.27 15.37
C SER A 24 -14.14 15.16 15.75
N PHE A 25 -13.04 14.63 16.27
CA PHE A 25 -11.89 15.43 16.72
C PHE A 25 -10.77 15.63 15.70
N TYR A 26 -10.79 14.97 14.51
CA TYR A 26 -9.63 14.98 13.62
C TYR A 26 -9.87 15.26 12.12
N ASN A 27 -11.10 15.61 11.69
CA ASN A 27 -11.31 15.88 10.25
C ASN A 27 -12.16 17.15 10.01
N PRO A 28 -11.57 18.23 9.42
CA PRO A 28 -12.28 19.50 9.17
C PRO A 28 -13.17 19.49 7.92
N HIS A 29 -13.30 18.37 7.19
CA HIS A 29 -14.23 18.27 6.07
C HIS A 29 -15.44 17.41 6.46
N PRO A 30 -16.64 18.04 6.55
CA PRO A 30 -17.85 17.28 6.80
C PRO A 30 -18.14 16.43 5.54
N TYR A 31 -17.92 15.12 5.64
CA TYR A 31 -18.74 14.22 4.85
C TYR A 31 -20.20 14.57 5.15
N PRO A 32 -21.15 14.42 4.19
CA PRO A 32 -22.55 14.53 4.48
C PRO A 32 -22.97 13.34 5.36
N GLY A 33 -22.39 13.30 6.56
CA GLY A 33 -22.87 12.51 7.67
C GLY A 33 -24.21 13.13 8.05
N TRP A 34 -25.17 12.31 8.32
CA TRP A 34 -26.49 12.62 8.76
C TRP A 34 -26.52 13.93 9.54
N CYS A 35 -27.01 14.98 8.83
CA CYS A 35 -27.15 16.30 9.38
C CYS A 35 -28.10 16.20 10.60
N PRO A 36 -27.78 16.79 11.75
CA PRO A 36 -28.71 16.87 12.87
C PRO A 36 -30.10 17.38 12.46
N GLU A 37 -30.15 18.18 11.39
CA GLU A 37 -31.33 18.67 10.73
C GLU A 37 -32.19 17.54 10.13
N LEU A 38 -31.61 16.51 9.53
CA LEU A 38 -32.33 15.38 8.96
C LEU A 38 -33.03 14.56 10.05
N LYS A 39 -32.40 14.42 11.22
CA LYS A 39 -32.98 13.82 12.41
C LYS A 39 -34.20 14.64 12.90
N HIS A 40 -34.06 15.97 12.88
CA HIS A 40 -35.13 16.87 13.32
C HIS A 40 -36.32 16.86 12.34
N ILE A 41 -36.05 16.87 11.05
CA ILE A 41 -37.06 16.75 9.98
C ILE A 41 -37.80 15.40 10.08
N MET A 42 -37.06 14.30 10.26
CA MET A 42 -37.67 12.97 10.43
C MET A 42 -38.59 12.91 11.66
N TRP A 43 -38.15 13.42 12.82
CA TRP A 43 -38.97 13.47 14.02
C TRP A 43 -40.22 14.34 13.84
N GLY A 44 -40.09 15.47 13.15
CA GLY A 44 -41.23 16.33 12.80
C GLY A 44 -42.24 15.58 11.94
N PHE A 45 -41.78 14.87 10.91
CA PHE A 45 -42.64 14.09 10.01
C PHE A 45 -43.35 12.93 10.71
N ILE A 46 -42.63 12.18 11.53
CA ILE A 46 -43.18 11.06 12.31
C ILE A 46 -44.25 11.57 13.30
N LYS A 47 -43.98 12.69 13.94
CA LYS A 47 -44.93 13.31 14.89
C LYS A 47 -46.20 13.76 14.17
N GLU A 48 -46.08 14.50 13.08
CA GLU A 48 -47.20 14.95 12.25
C GLU A 48 -48.07 13.79 11.78
N LEU A 49 -47.45 12.69 11.36
CA LEU A 49 -48.19 11.53 10.88
C LEU A 49 -48.91 10.77 12.00
N LYS A 50 -48.32 10.66 13.18
CA LYS A 50 -48.97 10.11 14.36
C LYS A 50 -50.18 10.95 14.81
N GLU A 51 -50.07 12.28 14.71
CA GLU A 51 -51.16 13.19 14.98
C GLU A 51 -52.29 13.05 13.92
N LYS A 52 -51.99 12.89 12.66
CA LYS A 52 -52.96 12.63 11.59
C LYS A 52 -53.62 11.27 11.72
N GLU A 53 -52.87 10.25 12.11
CA GLU A 53 -53.39 8.90 12.34
C GLU A 53 -54.35 8.87 13.56
N ALA A 54 -53.97 9.54 14.66
CA ALA A 54 -54.81 9.70 15.86
C ALA A 54 -56.10 10.47 15.59
N ALA A 55 -56.06 11.45 14.67
CA ALA A 55 -57.19 12.22 14.24
C ALA A 55 -58.07 11.52 13.16
N GLY A 56 -57.68 10.36 12.68
CA GLY A 56 -58.39 9.61 11.63
C GLY A 56 -58.36 10.25 10.26
N VAL A 57 -57.45 11.20 10.02
CA VAL A 57 -57.29 11.96 8.75
C VAL A 57 -56.07 11.55 7.91
N ALA A 58 -55.29 10.56 8.35
CA ALA A 58 -54.15 10.04 7.56
C ALA A 58 -54.67 9.34 6.30
N THR A 59 -54.19 9.79 5.14
CA THR A 59 -54.54 9.19 3.86
C THR A 59 -53.63 7.98 3.53
N LYS A 60 -54.13 7.08 2.68
CA LYS A 60 -53.33 5.94 2.19
C LYS A 60 -52.03 6.42 1.52
N VAL A 61 -52.07 7.58 0.83
CA VAL A 61 -50.91 8.20 0.14
C VAL A 61 -49.87 8.66 1.15
N ASP A 62 -50.29 9.25 2.30
CA ASP A 62 -49.36 9.68 3.35
C ASP A 62 -48.54 8.51 3.91
N LEU A 63 -49.23 7.35 4.09
CA LEU A 63 -48.64 6.12 4.62
C LEU A 63 -47.69 5.44 3.60
N GLU A 64 -48.04 5.46 2.32
CA GLU A 64 -47.22 4.91 1.23
C GLU A 64 -45.92 5.78 1.07
N THR A 65 -46.06 7.10 1.00
CA THR A 65 -44.92 8.04 0.88
C THR A 65 -43.95 7.89 2.05
N LEU A 66 -44.46 7.73 3.28
CA LEU A 66 -43.63 7.53 4.45
C LEU A 66 -42.90 6.16 4.41
N SER A 67 -43.61 5.12 3.93
CA SER A 67 -43.01 3.79 3.75
C SER A 67 -41.85 3.80 2.77
N GLU A 68 -41.98 4.51 1.63
CA GLU A 68 -40.92 4.67 0.65
C GLU A 68 -39.72 5.48 1.22
N LEU A 69 -39.99 6.56 1.96
CA LEU A 69 -38.94 7.35 2.60
C LEU A 69 -38.15 6.49 3.60
N PHE A 70 -38.82 5.66 4.40
CA PHE A 70 -38.13 4.75 5.32
C PHE A 70 -37.29 3.71 4.60
N ASP A 71 -37.75 3.18 3.48
CA ASP A 71 -36.97 2.22 2.70
C ASP A 71 -35.71 2.87 2.07
N VAL A 72 -35.79 4.14 1.68
CA VAL A 72 -34.62 4.93 1.23
C VAL A 72 -33.65 5.14 2.38
N ILE A 73 -34.14 5.53 3.55
CA ILE A 73 -33.30 5.78 4.74
C ILE A 73 -32.61 4.48 5.18
N ILE A 74 -33.35 3.36 5.22
CA ILE A 74 -32.78 2.06 5.58
C ILE A 74 -31.66 1.66 4.62
N ARG A 75 -31.90 1.77 3.31
CA ARG A 75 -30.87 1.47 2.29
C ARG A 75 -29.64 2.37 2.40
N SER A 76 -29.85 3.67 2.59
CA SER A 76 -28.76 4.63 2.76
C SER A 76 -27.96 4.36 4.05
N SER A 77 -28.64 4.01 5.15
CA SER A 77 -28.00 3.62 6.41
C SER A 77 -27.17 2.35 6.28
N ASP A 78 -27.70 1.33 5.57
CA ASP A 78 -26.95 0.10 5.31
C ASP A 78 -25.68 0.36 4.49
N MET A 79 -25.78 1.27 3.52
CA MET A 79 -24.62 1.67 2.73
C MET A 79 -23.58 2.43 3.57
N LEU A 80 -24.02 3.31 4.48
CA LEU A 80 -23.11 4.03 5.39
C LEU A 80 -22.45 3.10 6.40
N LEU A 81 -23.22 2.15 6.99
CA LEU A 81 -22.65 1.15 7.90
C LEU A 81 -21.60 0.28 7.22
N LYS A 82 -21.87 -0.20 6.00
CA LYS A 82 -20.88 -0.94 5.20
C LYS A 82 -19.65 -0.11 4.90
N ASN A 83 -19.80 1.18 4.59
CA ASN A 83 -18.66 2.09 4.36
C ASN A 83 -17.83 2.29 5.63
N ASN A 84 -18.48 2.42 6.80
CA ASN A 84 -17.78 2.54 8.08
C ASN A 84 -17.05 1.26 8.45
N GLU A 85 -17.68 0.09 8.27
CA GLU A 85 -17.01 -1.20 8.45
C GLU A 85 -15.79 -1.35 7.55
N PHE A 86 -15.92 -0.98 6.26
CA PHE A 86 -14.80 -0.98 5.32
C PHE A 86 -13.67 -0.05 5.78
N LYS A 87 -13.99 1.16 6.27
CA LYS A 87 -13.00 2.09 6.81
C LYS A 87 -12.26 1.54 8.02
N GLN A 88 -12.99 0.91 8.96
CA GLN A 88 -12.36 0.30 10.14
C GLN A 88 -11.45 -0.87 9.73
N LYS A 89 -11.91 -1.76 8.86
CA LYS A 89 -11.09 -2.84 8.30
C LYS A 89 -9.84 -2.28 7.60
N THR A 90 -9.99 -1.18 6.83
CA THR A 90 -8.86 -0.51 6.18
C THR A 90 -7.83 -0.01 7.19
N LYS A 91 -8.26 0.62 8.29
CA LYS A 91 -7.33 1.08 9.35
C LYS A 91 -6.53 -0.08 9.96
N VAL A 92 -7.20 -1.19 10.29
CA VAL A 92 -6.56 -2.40 10.84
C VAL A 92 -5.55 -2.98 9.84
N PHE A 93 -5.96 -3.10 8.58
CA PHE A 93 -5.11 -3.57 7.49
C PHE A 93 -3.85 -2.70 7.31
N VAL A 94 -4.02 -1.39 7.20
CA VAL A 94 -2.91 -0.44 7.05
C VAL A 94 -1.94 -0.53 8.23
N LYS A 95 -2.47 -0.66 9.45
CA LYS A 95 -1.65 -0.83 10.66
C LYS A 95 -0.80 -2.10 10.58
N ALA A 96 -1.37 -3.23 10.18
CA ALA A 96 -0.66 -4.49 10.04
C ALA A 96 0.42 -4.41 8.94
N VAL A 97 0.09 -3.85 7.77
CA VAL A 97 1.05 -3.69 6.65
C VAL A 97 2.22 -2.79 7.07
N ASN A 98 1.94 -1.66 7.70
CA ASN A 98 2.98 -0.73 8.11
C ASN A 98 3.83 -1.28 9.26
N ALA A 99 3.24 -1.99 10.22
CA ALA A 99 3.99 -2.66 11.28
C ALA A 99 4.96 -3.71 10.72
N PHE A 100 4.48 -4.51 9.77
CA PHE A 100 5.34 -5.48 9.09
C PHE A 100 6.43 -4.80 8.24
N ASN A 101 6.10 -3.71 7.54
CA ASN A 101 7.08 -2.92 6.78
C ASN A 101 8.30 -2.58 7.65
N TYR A 102 8.08 -1.98 8.80
CA TYR A 102 9.17 -1.56 9.68
C TYR A 102 9.88 -2.74 10.33
N LYS A 103 9.14 -3.78 10.72
CA LYS A 103 9.72 -5.02 11.24
C LYS A 103 10.67 -5.66 10.22
N LEU A 104 10.26 -5.70 8.95
CA LEU A 104 11.05 -6.22 7.83
C LEU A 104 12.28 -5.35 7.55
N LEU A 105 12.12 -4.02 7.45
CA LEU A 105 13.23 -3.10 7.19
C LEU A 105 14.28 -3.12 8.32
N ASN A 106 13.85 -3.19 9.59
CA ASN A 106 14.77 -3.33 10.72
C ASN A 106 15.56 -4.64 10.62
N ALA A 107 14.88 -5.77 10.35
CA ALA A 107 15.55 -7.07 10.22
C ALA A 107 16.53 -7.10 9.02
N LEU A 108 16.15 -6.49 7.88
CA LEU A 108 17.02 -6.34 6.70
C LEU A 108 18.23 -5.43 7.00
N SER A 109 18.03 -4.35 7.73
CA SER A 109 19.13 -3.46 8.15
C SER A 109 20.11 -4.17 9.09
N GLU A 110 19.62 -5.04 9.98
CA GLU A 110 20.46 -5.85 10.87
C GLU A 110 21.20 -6.96 10.12
N ALA A 111 20.52 -7.65 9.19
CA ALA A 111 21.12 -8.70 8.36
C ALA A 111 22.22 -8.15 7.44
N ASN A 112 22.07 -6.95 6.90
CA ASN A 112 23.10 -6.29 6.09
C ASN A 112 24.33 -5.89 6.92
N GLY A 113 24.18 -5.69 8.23
CA GLY A 113 25.29 -5.41 9.13
C GLY A 113 26.14 -4.22 8.69
N ASN A 114 27.39 -4.52 8.28
CA ASN A 114 28.32 -3.52 7.77
C ASN A 114 28.39 -3.45 6.24
N GLU A 115 27.59 -4.26 5.53
CA GLU A 115 27.59 -4.27 4.06
C GLU A 115 26.82 -3.05 3.50
N VAL A 116 27.34 -2.52 2.40
CA VAL A 116 26.78 -1.33 1.70
C VAL A 116 25.82 -1.82 0.61
N LYS A 117 24.80 -2.59 1.02
CA LYS A 117 23.78 -3.10 0.07
C LYS A 117 22.56 -2.19 0.07
N ASN A 118 22.08 -1.88 -1.13
CA ASN A 118 20.77 -1.27 -1.29
C ASN A 118 19.67 -2.30 -1.02
N VAL A 119 18.54 -1.84 -0.50
CA VAL A 119 17.36 -2.65 -0.25
C VAL A 119 16.16 -2.02 -0.92
N PHE A 120 15.38 -2.85 -1.63
CA PHE A 120 14.10 -2.47 -2.20
C PHE A 120 13.12 -3.62 -2.02
N VAL A 121 12.04 -3.39 -1.32
CA VAL A 121 11.01 -4.38 -0.99
C VAL A 121 9.60 -3.81 -1.12
N SER A 122 8.64 -4.70 -1.36
CA SER A 122 7.22 -4.43 -1.25
C SER A 122 6.62 -5.24 -0.10
N PRO A 123 6.54 -4.68 1.11
CA PRO A 123 6.11 -5.43 2.30
C PRO A 123 4.68 -5.95 2.19
N GLY A 124 3.76 -5.13 1.68
CA GLY A 124 2.36 -5.54 1.51
C GLY A 124 2.18 -6.71 0.54
N ARG A 125 3.00 -6.76 -0.54
CA ARG A 125 2.99 -7.91 -1.47
C ARG A 125 3.59 -9.16 -0.85
N LEU A 126 4.69 -9.01 -0.11
CA LEU A 126 5.25 -10.12 0.66
C LEU A 126 4.23 -10.68 1.66
N GLN A 127 3.53 -9.80 2.40
CA GLN A 127 2.45 -10.23 3.30
C GLN A 127 1.35 -10.98 2.55
N ALA A 128 0.87 -10.46 1.40
CA ALA A 128 -0.16 -11.11 0.60
C ALA A 128 0.26 -12.53 0.17
N MET A 129 1.52 -12.69 -0.26
CA MET A 129 2.08 -13.99 -0.60
C MET A 129 2.17 -14.93 0.62
N LEU A 130 2.56 -14.41 1.78
CA LEU A 130 2.61 -15.20 3.02
C LEU A 130 1.21 -15.56 3.55
N VAL A 131 0.22 -14.69 3.40
CA VAL A 131 -1.19 -15.01 3.68
C VAL A 131 -1.69 -16.10 2.75
N LEU A 132 -1.40 -16.01 1.46
CA LEU A 132 -1.72 -17.05 0.49
C LEU A 132 -1.09 -18.40 0.92
N LEU A 133 0.19 -18.42 1.25
CA LEU A 133 0.90 -19.59 1.76
C LEU A 133 0.24 -20.15 3.03
N SER A 134 -0.21 -19.27 3.94
CA SER A 134 -0.87 -19.67 5.20
C SER A 134 -2.16 -20.47 5.00
N ASN A 135 -2.82 -20.36 3.83
CA ASN A 135 -3.99 -21.16 3.49
C ASN A 135 -3.64 -22.58 3.06
N TRP A 136 -2.41 -22.85 2.68
CA TRP A 136 -1.96 -24.13 2.14
C TRP A 136 -1.22 -25.01 3.14
N VAL A 137 -0.78 -24.43 4.30
CA VAL A 137 -0.17 -25.18 5.41
C VAL A 137 -1.19 -26.07 6.13
N ASP A 138 -0.74 -27.18 6.69
CA ASP A 138 -1.60 -28.21 7.29
C ASP A 138 -1.98 -27.99 8.75
N TRP A 139 -1.17 -27.25 9.50
CA TRP A 139 -1.33 -27.08 10.94
C TRP A 139 -1.66 -25.64 11.33
N TYR A 140 -2.61 -25.47 12.25
CA TYR A 140 -2.89 -24.17 12.88
C TYR A 140 -1.61 -23.49 13.37
N TYR A 141 -0.69 -24.24 13.96
CA TYR A 141 0.57 -23.73 14.47
C TYR A 141 1.44 -23.08 13.37
N LYS A 142 1.58 -23.70 12.19
CA LYS A 142 2.33 -23.10 11.07
C LYS A 142 1.64 -21.82 10.58
N ARG A 143 0.31 -21.86 10.46
CA ARG A 143 -0.50 -20.70 10.09
C ARG A 143 -0.34 -19.55 11.08
N ASP A 144 -0.49 -19.84 12.38
CA ASP A 144 -0.37 -18.84 13.44
C ASP A 144 1.03 -18.20 13.45
N ARG A 145 2.09 -18.96 13.17
CA ARG A 145 3.45 -18.44 13.03
C ARG A 145 3.59 -17.49 11.85
N ILE A 146 2.98 -17.80 10.70
CA ILE A 146 2.97 -16.89 9.55
C ILE A 146 2.23 -15.60 9.93
N LEU A 147 1.02 -15.72 10.49
CA LEU A 147 0.22 -14.54 10.87
C LEU A 147 0.91 -13.66 11.92
N ASP A 148 1.63 -14.25 12.88
CA ASP A 148 2.42 -13.52 13.87
C ASP A 148 3.60 -12.79 13.22
N ALA A 149 4.33 -13.49 12.35
CA ALA A 149 5.46 -12.90 11.62
C ALA A 149 5.05 -11.67 10.81
N ILE A 150 3.87 -11.69 10.19
CA ILE A 150 3.33 -10.61 9.37
C ILE A 150 2.43 -9.63 10.12
N CYS A 151 2.49 -9.60 11.46
CA CYS A 151 1.73 -8.68 12.32
C CYS A 151 0.19 -8.80 12.21
N CYS A 152 -0.33 -10.00 11.92
CA CYS A 152 -1.76 -10.30 11.80
C CYS A 152 -2.27 -11.29 12.85
N LYS A 153 -1.51 -11.58 13.92
CA LYS A 153 -1.79 -12.61 14.93
C LYS A 153 -3.15 -12.47 15.60
N ASP A 154 -3.53 -11.24 15.93
CA ASP A 154 -4.76 -10.96 16.68
C ASP A 154 -5.98 -10.79 15.76
N MET A 155 -5.82 -11.02 14.47
CA MET A 155 -6.87 -10.88 13.47
C MET A 155 -7.52 -12.25 13.18
N ASN A 156 -8.82 -12.22 12.86
CA ASN A 156 -9.48 -13.42 12.38
C ASN A 156 -8.86 -13.84 11.02
N PRO A 157 -8.41 -15.11 10.85
CA PRO A 157 -7.80 -15.57 9.61
C PRO A 157 -8.66 -15.38 8.35
N MET A 158 -10.00 -15.45 8.46
CA MET A 158 -10.90 -15.19 7.34
C MET A 158 -10.87 -13.69 6.95
N GLU A 159 -10.85 -12.80 7.94
CA GLU A 159 -10.74 -11.35 7.69
C GLU A 159 -9.38 -11.00 7.09
N VAL A 160 -8.29 -11.65 7.54
CA VAL A 160 -6.97 -11.50 6.93
C VAL A 160 -7.02 -11.88 5.46
N ASN A 161 -7.61 -13.02 5.12
CA ASN A 161 -7.77 -13.45 3.73
C ASN A 161 -8.59 -12.43 2.91
N GLU A 162 -9.74 -11.97 3.43
CA GLU A 162 -10.56 -10.97 2.76
C GLU A 162 -9.78 -9.69 2.47
N MET A 163 -9.02 -9.18 3.47
CA MET A 163 -8.27 -7.94 3.32
C MET A 163 -7.13 -8.05 2.32
N PHE A 164 -6.36 -9.15 2.32
CA PHE A 164 -5.24 -9.32 1.41
C PHE A 164 -5.67 -9.79 0.01
N ALA A 165 -6.84 -10.41 -0.12
CA ALA A 165 -7.43 -10.79 -1.38
C ALA A 165 -8.14 -9.61 -2.09
N ASP A 166 -8.62 -8.64 -1.34
CA ASP A 166 -9.32 -7.48 -1.91
C ASP A 166 -8.33 -6.41 -2.37
N GLU A 167 -8.10 -6.35 -3.68
CA GLU A 167 -7.20 -5.37 -4.29
C GLU A 167 -7.54 -3.91 -3.93
N ARG A 168 -8.78 -3.62 -3.53
CA ARG A 168 -9.19 -2.26 -3.13
C ARG A 168 -8.44 -1.74 -1.91
N TYR A 169 -7.89 -2.61 -1.07
CA TYR A 169 -7.05 -2.20 0.05
C TYR A 169 -5.65 -1.76 -0.39
N LEU A 170 -5.12 -2.35 -1.45
CA LEU A 170 -3.78 -2.05 -1.98
C LEU A 170 -3.82 -1.14 -3.20
N ILE A 171 -4.82 -1.35 -4.09
CA ILE A 171 -4.97 -0.58 -5.33
C ILE A 171 -6.30 0.18 -5.29
N PRO A 172 -6.29 1.49 -5.52
CA PRO A 172 -7.51 2.25 -5.64
C PRO A 172 -8.27 1.88 -6.91
N TYR A 173 -9.60 1.85 -6.81
CA TYR A 173 -10.45 1.79 -7.98
C TYR A 173 -10.28 3.09 -8.78
N VAL A 174 -9.68 2.99 -9.94
CA VAL A 174 -9.54 4.09 -10.90
C VAL A 174 -10.56 3.87 -12.02
N ASN A 175 -11.53 4.77 -12.14
CA ASN A 175 -12.44 4.75 -13.29
C ASN A 175 -11.68 5.27 -14.53
N LYS A 176 -11.14 4.34 -15.34
CA LYS A 176 -10.31 4.64 -16.52
C LYS A 176 -11.03 5.40 -17.64
N GLU A 177 -12.39 5.41 -17.63
CA GLU A 177 -13.18 5.97 -18.73
C GLU A 177 -13.20 7.52 -18.81
N LYS A 178 -12.61 8.23 -17.85
CA LYS A 178 -12.74 9.71 -17.72
C LYS A 178 -11.42 10.45 -17.53
N MET A 179 -10.28 9.88 -17.87
CA MET A 179 -8.99 10.45 -17.48
C MET A 179 -8.01 10.56 -18.65
N ASP A 180 -7.26 11.68 -18.70
CA ASP A 180 -6.08 11.83 -19.55
C ASP A 180 -5.04 10.80 -19.17
N GLU A 181 -4.70 9.87 -20.08
CA GLU A 181 -3.90 8.68 -19.84
C GLU A 181 -2.44 8.96 -19.36
N GLY A 182 -1.97 10.21 -19.47
CA GLY A 182 -0.56 10.57 -19.24
C GLY A 182 -0.16 10.81 -17.77
N TYR A 183 -1.11 11.01 -16.85
CA TYR A 183 -0.82 11.53 -15.50
C TYR A 183 -1.35 10.68 -14.35
N ILE A 184 -1.89 9.50 -14.63
CA ILE A 184 -2.47 8.65 -13.59
C ILE A 184 -1.41 7.67 -13.10
N PRO A 185 -1.17 7.56 -11.78
CA PRO A 185 -0.34 6.49 -11.24
C PRO A 185 -0.86 5.13 -11.70
N THR A 186 -0.01 4.36 -12.34
CA THR A 186 -0.31 2.99 -12.77
C THR A 186 0.23 2.01 -11.74
N ILE A 187 -0.64 1.17 -11.21
CA ILE A 187 -0.27 0.08 -10.30
C ILE A 187 -0.87 -1.20 -10.86
N GLU A 188 -0.03 -2.20 -11.07
CA GLU A 188 -0.47 -3.52 -11.47
C GLU A 188 0.13 -4.58 -10.58
N LEU A 189 -0.71 -5.53 -10.16
CA LEU A 189 -0.35 -6.64 -9.30
C LEU A 189 -0.62 -7.95 -10.05
N LYS A 190 0.34 -8.87 -10.06
CA LYS A 190 0.18 -10.19 -10.67
C LYS A 190 0.88 -11.24 -9.82
N THR A 191 0.10 -12.17 -9.29
CA THR A 191 0.62 -13.34 -8.59
C THR A 191 0.50 -14.56 -9.50
N MET A 192 1.60 -15.27 -9.71
CA MET A 192 1.68 -16.43 -10.60
C MET A 192 2.31 -17.60 -9.86
N MET A 193 1.70 -18.78 -9.99
CA MET A 193 2.26 -20.02 -9.48
C MET A 193 2.40 -21.05 -10.59
N TRP A 194 3.64 -21.44 -10.84
CA TRP A 194 3.93 -22.60 -11.69
C TRP A 194 4.10 -23.84 -10.84
N TYR A 195 3.61 -24.96 -11.33
CA TYR A 195 3.77 -26.26 -10.69
C TYR A 195 4.16 -27.33 -11.71
N LYS A 196 4.91 -28.34 -11.27
CA LYS A 196 5.45 -29.37 -12.16
C LYS A 196 4.32 -30.13 -12.87
N LYS A 197 4.41 -30.24 -14.18
CA LYS A 197 3.44 -30.95 -15.01
C LYS A 197 3.30 -32.42 -14.54
N GLY A 198 2.06 -32.87 -14.43
CA GLY A 198 1.73 -34.18 -13.90
C GLY A 198 1.42 -34.22 -12.41
N LEU A 199 1.67 -33.16 -11.65
CA LEU A 199 1.21 -33.02 -10.27
C LEU A 199 -0.25 -32.59 -10.22
N ASN A 200 -0.99 -33.08 -9.22
CA ASN A 200 -2.39 -32.76 -9.00
C ASN A 200 -2.51 -31.79 -7.83
N LEU A 201 -2.93 -30.55 -8.11
CA LEU A 201 -3.30 -29.61 -7.06
C LEU A 201 -4.66 -29.95 -6.46
N SER A 202 -4.82 -29.71 -5.18
CA SER A 202 -6.11 -29.86 -4.50
C SER A 202 -7.14 -28.85 -5.03
N LYS A 203 -8.19 -29.37 -5.70
CA LYS A 203 -9.24 -28.52 -6.29
C LYS A 203 -9.94 -27.63 -5.28
N ARG A 204 -10.10 -28.10 -4.05
CA ARG A 204 -10.73 -27.33 -2.95
C ARG A 204 -9.92 -26.05 -2.67
N TYR A 205 -8.63 -26.21 -2.43
CA TYR A 205 -7.77 -25.07 -2.07
C TYR A 205 -7.46 -24.16 -3.27
N LEU A 206 -7.52 -24.67 -4.51
CA LEU A 206 -7.47 -23.83 -5.71
C LEU A 206 -8.65 -22.86 -5.74
N ILE A 207 -9.88 -23.35 -5.58
CA ILE A 207 -11.09 -22.51 -5.61
C ILE A 207 -11.05 -21.44 -4.52
N ASP A 208 -10.60 -21.80 -3.31
CA ASP A 208 -10.54 -20.91 -2.17
C ASP A 208 -9.44 -19.82 -2.28
N THR A 209 -8.48 -19.97 -3.20
CA THR A 209 -7.35 -19.04 -3.33
C THR A 209 -7.19 -18.42 -4.72
N GLU A 210 -7.51 -19.15 -5.79
CA GLU A 210 -7.35 -18.66 -7.16
C GLU A 210 -8.12 -17.36 -7.43
N LYS A 211 -9.42 -17.37 -7.14
CA LYS A 211 -10.28 -16.22 -7.37
C LYS A 211 -10.02 -15.07 -6.39
N PRO A 212 -10.02 -15.29 -5.06
CA PRO A 212 -9.81 -14.20 -4.11
C PRO A 212 -8.47 -13.49 -4.28
N PHE A 213 -7.39 -14.24 -4.50
CA PHE A 213 -6.03 -13.68 -4.61
C PHE A 213 -5.57 -13.46 -6.07
N HIS A 214 -6.44 -13.69 -7.05
CA HIS A 214 -6.15 -13.55 -8.49
C HIS A 214 -4.87 -14.29 -8.92
N VAL A 215 -4.61 -15.46 -8.32
CA VAL A 215 -3.40 -16.26 -8.61
C VAL A 215 -3.56 -16.96 -9.95
N LEU A 216 -2.59 -16.78 -10.83
CA LEU A 216 -2.51 -17.50 -12.09
C LEU A 216 -1.74 -18.82 -11.90
N PHE A 217 -2.45 -19.93 -11.83
CA PHE A 217 -1.83 -21.28 -11.75
C PHE A 217 -1.52 -21.82 -13.14
N LYS A 218 -0.27 -22.29 -13.33
CA LYS A 218 0.18 -22.89 -14.61
C LYS A 218 0.99 -24.18 -14.38
N ALA A 219 0.58 -25.25 -15.04
CA ALA A 219 1.42 -26.44 -15.14
C ALA A 219 2.60 -26.19 -16.09
N LEU A 220 3.82 -26.51 -15.67
CA LEU A 220 5.03 -26.32 -16.45
C LEU A 220 5.93 -27.57 -16.32
N ASP A 221 6.53 -27.96 -17.40
CA ASP A 221 7.59 -28.97 -17.42
C ASP A 221 8.91 -28.28 -17.05
N PHE A 222 9.30 -28.37 -15.78
CA PHE A 222 10.54 -27.75 -15.29
C PHE A 222 11.80 -28.38 -15.83
N ASP A 223 11.71 -29.60 -16.35
CA ASP A 223 12.83 -30.31 -16.98
C ASP A 223 13.07 -29.84 -18.44
N SER A 224 12.13 -29.07 -19.00
CA SER A 224 12.27 -28.47 -20.33
C SER A 224 13.31 -27.35 -20.35
N PRO A 225 14.22 -27.33 -21.33
CA PRO A 225 15.20 -26.25 -21.50
C PRO A 225 14.57 -24.84 -21.62
N SER A 226 13.32 -24.76 -22.09
CA SER A 226 12.59 -23.51 -22.27
C SER A 226 11.79 -23.06 -21.02
N ALA A 227 11.79 -23.85 -19.94
CA ALA A 227 10.98 -23.56 -18.74
C ALA A 227 11.34 -22.19 -18.13
N SER A 228 12.62 -21.96 -17.90
CA SER A 228 13.12 -20.69 -17.36
C SER A 228 12.75 -19.49 -18.25
N ASP A 229 12.92 -19.63 -19.57
CA ASP A 229 12.63 -18.55 -20.52
C ASP A 229 11.13 -18.22 -20.57
N ASN A 230 10.26 -19.22 -20.48
CA ASN A 230 8.81 -19.04 -20.43
C ASN A 230 8.40 -18.24 -19.19
N ILE A 231 8.97 -18.54 -18.02
CA ILE A 231 8.71 -17.84 -16.77
C ILE A 231 9.22 -16.38 -16.88
N LYS A 232 10.48 -16.20 -17.30
CA LYS A 232 11.10 -14.89 -17.49
C LYS A 232 10.30 -14.00 -18.43
N HIS A 233 9.84 -14.54 -19.55
CA HIS A 233 9.02 -13.81 -20.52
C HIS A 233 7.69 -13.33 -19.91
N LEU A 234 7.00 -14.16 -19.12
CA LEU A 234 5.76 -13.78 -18.46
C LEU A 234 5.97 -12.72 -17.37
N VAL A 235 7.03 -12.83 -16.58
CA VAL A 235 7.38 -11.83 -15.56
C VAL A 235 7.80 -10.51 -16.21
N LYS A 236 8.59 -10.55 -17.29
CA LYS A 236 8.95 -9.37 -18.06
C LYS A 236 7.72 -8.62 -18.58
N ASN A 237 6.76 -9.35 -19.16
CA ASN A 237 5.52 -8.75 -19.64
C ASN A 237 4.66 -8.20 -18.49
N ALA A 238 4.60 -8.92 -17.36
CA ALA A 238 3.85 -8.49 -16.17
C ALA A 238 4.43 -7.24 -15.52
N SER A 239 5.75 -7.02 -15.63
CA SER A 239 6.46 -5.86 -15.11
C SER A 239 6.70 -4.76 -16.17
N HIS A 240 6.02 -4.83 -17.32
CA HIS A 240 6.23 -3.89 -18.44
C HIS A 240 7.71 -3.73 -18.87
N GLY A 241 8.48 -4.79 -18.70
CA GLY A 241 9.91 -4.79 -19.03
C GLY A 241 10.84 -4.28 -17.94
N LEU A 242 10.33 -3.87 -16.77
CA LEU A 242 11.18 -3.49 -15.64
C LEU A 242 12.04 -4.65 -15.14
N ILE A 243 11.44 -5.81 -14.96
CA ILE A 243 12.16 -7.04 -14.59
C ILE A 243 12.52 -7.79 -15.87
N ASN A 244 13.70 -7.52 -16.42
CA ASN A 244 14.17 -8.12 -17.66
C ASN A 244 14.87 -9.47 -17.45
N ASP A 245 15.54 -9.63 -16.31
CA ASP A 245 16.30 -10.83 -15.96
C ASP A 245 15.89 -11.37 -14.60
N LEU A 246 14.79 -12.13 -14.58
CA LEU A 246 14.38 -12.87 -13.39
C LEU A 246 15.39 -14.00 -13.13
N GLN A 247 16.14 -13.89 -12.05
CA GLN A 247 17.14 -14.86 -11.65
C GLN A 247 16.50 -16.02 -10.88
N ILE A 248 16.11 -17.06 -11.59
CA ILE A 248 15.54 -18.29 -11.04
C ILE A 248 16.43 -19.48 -11.38
N GLU A 249 16.61 -20.37 -10.42
CA GLU A 249 17.26 -21.64 -10.60
C GLU A 249 16.20 -22.74 -10.54
N LEU A 250 15.99 -23.43 -11.66
CA LEU A 250 15.10 -24.57 -11.74
C LEU A 250 15.95 -25.85 -11.73
N THR A 251 15.57 -26.76 -10.85
CA THR A 251 16.21 -28.08 -10.75
C THR A 251 15.19 -29.19 -11.01
N ASN A 252 15.65 -30.41 -11.20
CA ASN A 252 14.78 -31.58 -11.33
C ASN A 252 13.87 -31.81 -10.12
N GLU A 253 14.27 -31.27 -8.98
CA GLU A 253 13.51 -31.33 -7.72
C GLU A 253 12.50 -30.20 -7.57
N THR A 254 12.56 -29.15 -8.41
CA THR A 254 11.61 -28.05 -8.37
C THR A 254 10.20 -28.56 -8.63
N ARG A 255 9.31 -28.39 -7.67
CA ARG A 255 7.90 -28.83 -7.75
C ARG A 255 6.94 -27.67 -7.97
N ALA A 256 7.24 -26.51 -7.42
CA ALA A 256 6.45 -25.31 -7.60
C ALA A 256 7.32 -24.06 -7.51
N LEU A 257 6.88 -22.99 -8.17
CA LEU A 257 7.47 -21.65 -8.10
C LEU A 257 6.35 -20.63 -7.96
N LEU A 258 6.38 -19.83 -6.90
CA LEU A 258 5.45 -18.72 -6.68
C LEU A 258 6.18 -17.40 -6.94
N VAL A 259 5.64 -16.59 -7.83
CA VAL A 259 6.20 -15.27 -8.20
C VAL A 259 5.11 -14.22 -8.06
N ASP A 260 5.48 -13.13 -7.43
CA ASP A 260 4.64 -11.96 -7.27
C ASP A 260 5.29 -10.75 -7.93
N VAL A 261 4.54 -10.06 -8.79
CA VAL A 261 5.00 -8.90 -9.55
C VAL A 261 4.16 -7.69 -9.17
N LEU A 262 4.85 -6.63 -8.78
CA LEU A 262 4.26 -5.32 -8.59
C LEU A 262 4.93 -4.32 -9.54
N TYR A 263 4.10 -3.67 -10.35
CA TYR A 263 4.50 -2.57 -11.22
C TYR A 263 3.91 -1.26 -10.68
N PHE A 264 4.73 -0.22 -10.64
CA PHE A 264 4.32 1.13 -10.25
C PHE A 264 4.96 2.16 -11.18
N LYS A 265 4.13 3.05 -11.70
CA LYS A 265 4.57 4.19 -12.51
C LYS A 265 3.78 5.43 -12.11
N ALA A 266 4.47 6.53 -11.85
CA ALA A 266 3.84 7.80 -11.51
C ALA A 266 4.76 8.99 -11.82
N THR A 267 4.16 10.11 -12.20
CA THR A 267 4.85 11.37 -12.50
C THR A 267 4.83 12.27 -11.27
N TRP A 268 5.92 13.01 -11.01
CA TRP A 268 5.94 13.99 -9.91
C TRP A 268 4.91 15.09 -10.10
N GLN A 269 4.33 15.58 -9.02
CA GLN A 269 3.51 16.79 -9.03
C GLN A 269 4.37 18.02 -9.31
N SER A 270 5.56 18.11 -8.69
CA SER A 270 6.58 19.12 -8.92
C SER A 270 7.74 18.46 -9.64
N LEU A 271 7.81 18.66 -10.96
CA LEU A 271 8.86 18.10 -11.83
C LEU A 271 10.21 18.72 -11.51
N PHE A 272 11.27 17.92 -11.64
CA PHE A 272 12.63 18.44 -11.64
C PHE A 272 13.00 18.89 -13.05
N ASP A 273 13.69 20.03 -13.15
CA ASP A 273 14.22 20.52 -14.42
C ASP A 273 15.52 19.78 -14.74
N GLU A 274 15.57 19.12 -15.90
CA GLU A 274 16.77 18.42 -16.36
C GLU A 274 17.98 19.36 -16.51
N ASP A 275 17.73 20.62 -16.91
CA ASP A 275 18.78 21.66 -17.02
C ASP A 275 19.33 22.04 -15.64
N CYS A 276 18.68 21.72 -14.56
CA CYS A 276 19.15 21.91 -13.18
C CYS A 276 19.87 20.68 -12.60
N THR A 277 19.85 19.54 -13.31
CA THR A 277 20.53 18.31 -12.87
C THR A 277 22.05 18.45 -13.07
N ARG A 278 22.82 18.19 -12.02
CA ARG A 278 24.27 18.30 -12.01
C ARG A 278 24.93 17.03 -11.51
N THR A 279 26.13 16.72 -12.04
CA THR A 279 26.96 15.64 -11.49
C THR A 279 27.55 16.07 -10.15
N ARG A 280 27.20 15.29 -9.07
CA ARG A 280 27.65 15.53 -7.69
C ARG A 280 28.17 14.24 -7.06
N ASN A 281 28.83 14.34 -5.90
CA ASN A 281 29.22 13.17 -5.13
C ASN A 281 28.04 12.65 -4.32
N PHE A 282 27.89 11.33 -4.29
CA PHE A 282 27.12 10.59 -3.31
C PHE A 282 28.09 9.83 -2.41
N TYR A 283 27.98 10.02 -1.10
CA TYR A 283 28.93 9.49 -0.12
C TYR A 283 28.37 8.23 0.52
N TYR A 284 29.19 7.20 0.63
CA TYR A 284 28.86 5.95 1.31
C TYR A 284 30.03 5.46 2.14
N LYS A 285 29.79 4.43 2.97
CA LYS A 285 30.84 3.86 3.79
C LYS A 285 31.99 3.33 2.93
N GLY A 286 33.13 3.97 2.99
CA GLY A 286 34.36 3.58 2.25
C GLY A 286 34.61 4.36 0.96
N GLY A 287 33.74 5.32 0.57
CA GLY A 287 33.99 6.11 -0.64
C GLY A 287 32.91 7.09 -1.06
N SER A 288 32.95 7.45 -2.32
CA SER A 288 31.94 8.25 -2.98
C SER A 288 31.86 7.90 -4.47
N SER A 289 30.69 8.06 -5.05
CA SER A 289 30.42 7.91 -6.48
C SER A 289 29.94 9.23 -7.08
N LYS A 290 30.01 9.34 -8.40
CA LYS A 290 29.44 10.46 -9.15
C LYS A 290 28.04 10.11 -9.62
N VAL A 291 27.05 10.89 -9.16
CA VAL A 291 25.63 10.69 -9.51
C VAL A 291 25.07 11.92 -10.20
N LYS A 292 24.00 11.74 -10.96
CA LYS A 292 23.16 12.84 -11.46
C LYS A 292 22.26 13.31 -10.33
N MET A 293 22.53 14.50 -9.80
CA MET A 293 21.78 15.11 -8.71
C MET A 293 20.76 16.08 -9.30
N MET A 294 19.50 15.72 -9.22
CA MET A 294 18.34 16.55 -9.59
C MET A 294 18.14 17.64 -8.56
N SER A 295 17.60 18.80 -8.95
CA SER A 295 17.39 19.92 -8.05
C SER A 295 16.05 20.60 -8.31
N VAL A 296 15.28 20.88 -7.24
CA VAL A 296 14.03 21.61 -7.29
C VAL A 296 13.86 22.45 -6.03
N THR A 297 13.23 23.63 -6.15
CA THR A 297 12.81 24.45 -5.01
C THR A 297 11.30 24.61 -5.09
N ASP A 298 10.61 24.06 -4.10
CA ASP A 298 9.14 24.13 -4.04
C ASP A 298 8.65 23.97 -2.59
N VAL A 299 7.35 24.09 -2.38
CA VAL A 299 6.71 23.88 -1.09
C VAL A 299 6.34 22.43 -0.91
N PHE A 300 7.00 21.76 0.04
CA PHE A 300 6.81 20.34 0.34
C PHE A 300 6.32 20.14 1.77
N ARG A 301 5.73 19.00 2.05
CA ARG A 301 5.56 18.51 3.41
C ARG A 301 6.91 18.08 3.95
N TYR A 302 7.38 18.78 4.96
CA TYR A 302 8.72 18.63 5.53
C TYR A 302 8.66 18.45 7.05
N TYR A 303 9.58 17.66 7.57
CA TYR A 303 9.82 17.45 9.00
C TYR A 303 11.31 17.26 9.24
N GLU A 304 11.81 17.80 10.34
CA GLU A 304 13.14 17.49 10.83
C GLU A 304 13.19 17.44 12.36
N ASN A 305 14.17 16.71 12.86
CA ASN A 305 14.58 16.68 14.26
C ASN A 305 16.12 16.61 14.34
N ASP A 306 16.67 16.29 15.50
CA ASP A 306 18.13 16.22 15.67
C ASP A 306 18.76 15.04 14.90
N THR A 307 17.99 14.00 14.57
CA THR A 307 18.47 12.76 13.94
C THR A 307 18.37 12.77 12.43
N PHE A 308 17.30 13.31 11.85
CA PHE A 308 17.05 13.23 10.39
C PHE A 308 16.20 14.39 9.85
N GLN A 309 16.28 14.56 8.53
CA GLN A 309 15.37 15.36 7.73
C GLN A 309 14.43 14.43 6.97
N SER A 310 13.20 14.84 6.77
CA SER A 310 12.21 14.07 6.01
C SER A 310 11.35 14.96 5.13
N ILE A 311 11.10 14.51 3.90
CA ILE A 311 10.31 15.21 2.88
C ILE A 311 9.35 14.25 2.20
N SER A 312 8.19 14.76 1.82
CA SER A 312 7.21 14.03 1.00
C SER A 312 7.11 14.69 -0.37
N LEU A 313 7.45 13.94 -1.41
CA LEU A 313 7.27 14.33 -2.80
C LEU A 313 5.98 13.70 -3.32
N ASP A 314 5.00 14.53 -3.62
CA ASP A 314 3.72 14.05 -4.11
C ASP A 314 3.81 13.70 -5.61
N TYR A 315 3.18 12.58 -5.99
CA TYR A 315 2.96 12.28 -7.40
C TYR A 315 1.73 13.00 -7.91
N HIS A 316 1.73 13.30 -9.19
CA HIS A 316 0.59 13.91 -9.84
C HIS A 316 -0.65 13.02 -9.70
N SER A 317 -1.77 13.61 -9.35
CA SER A 317 -3.03 12.90 -9.18
C SER A 317 -4.20 13.75 -9.65
N HIS A 318 -5.24 13.11 -10.15
CA HIS A 318 -6.50 13.76 -10.46
C HIS A 318 -7.37 13.88 -9.21
N ALA A 319 -8.17 14.94 -9.07
CA ALA A 319 -8.99 15.24 -7.88
C ALA A 319 -9.94 14.12 -7.39
N LYS A 320 -10.08 13.02 -8.16
CA LYS A 320 -10.92 11.87 -7.84
C LYS A 320 -10.14 10.56 -7.66
N THR A 321 -8.79 10.62 -7.70
CA THR A 321 -7.93 9.44 -7.55
C THR A 321 -7.22 9.46 -6.21
N ARG A 322 -6.72 8.31 -5.78
CA ARG A 322 -5.83 8.25 -4.62
C ARG A 322 -4.49 8.89 -4.96
N ASN A 323 -3.96 9.63 -4.02
CA ASN A 323 -2.69 10.30 -4.14
C ASN A 323 -1.59 9.38 -3.60
N TYR A 324 -0.47 9.36 -4.28
CA TYR A 324 0.74 8.69 -3.83
C TYR A 324 1.82 9.71 -3.58
N SER A 325 2.75 9.38 -2.70
CA SER A 325 3.91 10.21 -2.40
C SER A 325 5.13 9.33 -2.21
N MET A 326 6.29 9.81 -2.61
CA MET A 326 7.57 9.27 -2.17
C MET A 326 8.03 10.05 -0.95
N TRP A 327 8.27 9.35 0.13
CA TRP A 327 8.85 9.91 1.34
C TRP A 327 10.34 9.59 1.36
N ILE A 328 11.16 10.60 1.61
CA ILE A 328 12.61 10.47 1.76
C ILE A 328 12.98 10.83 3.19
N HIS A 329 13.68 9.94 3.88
CA HIS A 329 14.20 10.17 5.23
C HIS A 329 15.72 10.13 5.19
N LEU A 330 16.34 11.28 5.42
CA LEU A 330 17.78 11.49 5.32
C LEU A 330 18.39 11.61 6.73
N PRO A 331 19.22 10.66 7.18
CA PRO A 331 19.94 10.81 8.44
C PRO A 331 20.77 12.09 8.45
N LYS A 332 20.81 12.81 9.57
CA LYS A 332 21.75 13.93 9.75
C LYS A 332 23.15 13.39 10.02
N GLN A 333 24.16 14.26 9.87
CA GLN A 333 25.56 13.89 10.07
C GLN A 333 25.77 13.25 11.45
N GLY A 334 26.40 12.08 11.48
CA GLY A 334 26.65 11.29 12.69
C GLY A 334 25.56 10.29 13.03
N HIS A 335 24.41 10.32 12.36
CA HIS A 335 23.31 9.37 12.54
C HIS A 335 23.26 8.34 11.41
N LYS A 336 22.59 7.22 11.66
CA LYS A 336 22.48 6.08 10.73
C LYS A 336 21.02 5.75 10.43
N ILE A 337 20.81 5.04 9.32
CA ILE A 337 19.49 4.51 8.91
C ILE A 337 18.76 3.83 10.06
N LYS A 338 19.43 3.01 10.88
CA LYS A 338 18.84 2.29 12.01
C LYS A 338 18.19 3.24 13.05
N GLU A 339 18.82 4.37 13.33
CA GLU A 339 18.31 5.38 14.27
C GLU A 339 17.07 6.10 13.69
N VAL A 340 17.06 6.31 12.37
CA VAL A 340 15.93 6.88 11.67
C VAL A 340 14.76 5.89 11.63
N LEU A 341 15.01 4.60 11.29
CA LEU A 341 14.01 3.53 11.31
C LEU A 341 13.30 3.45 12.65
N ALA A 342 14.04 3.51 13.76
CA ALA A 342 13.47 3.46 15.11
C ALA A 342 12.48 4.60 15.39
N GLN A 343 12.64 5.76 14.74
CA GLN A 343 11.80 6.93 14.96
C GLN A 343 10.64 7.05 13.97
N ILE A 344 10.80 6.64 12.70
CA ILE A 344 9.73 6.70 11.70
C ILE A 344 8.65 5.63 11.91
N THR A 345 8.93 4.60 12.73
CA THR A 345 7.95 3.58 13.13
C THR A 345 6.84 4.13 14.01
N GLU A 346 7.03 5.30 14.65
CA GLU A 346 6.00 5.92 15.47
C GLU A 346 4.88 6.49 14.59
N GLU A 347 3.65 6.01 14.77
CA GLU A 347 2.43 6.43 14.04
C GLU A 347 2.21 7.95 13.97
N LYS A 348 2.87 8.71 14.85
CA LYS A 348 2.69 10.16 15.01
C LYS A 348 3.58 11.03 14.11
N ILE A 349 4.54 10.47 13.39
CA ILE A 349 5.45 11.30 12.58
C ILE A 349 4.70 12.02 11.46
N GLY A 350 3.76 11.33 10.79
CA GLY A 350 2.96 11.94 9.72
C GLY A 350 2.22 13.23 10.12
N THR A 351 1.83 13.37 11.39
CA THR A 351 1.16 14.57 11.91
C THR A 351 2.09 15.75 12.20
N LYS A 352 3.40 15.50 12.25
CA LYS A 352 4.43 16.53 12.54
C LYS A 352 4.92 17.27 11.31
N TYR A 353 4.60 16.77 10.10
CA TYR A 353 4.98 17.43 8.85
C TYR A 353 4.26 18.75 8.67
N LYS A 354 5.02 19.76 8.21
CA LYS A 354 4.51 21.11 7.89
C LYS A 354 4.87 21.45 6.45
N GLN A 355 4.11 22.32 5.84
CA GLN A 355 4.46 22.91 4.55
C GLN A 355 5.67 23.83 4.74
N ALA A 356 6.72 23.62 3.98
CA ALA A 356 7.93 24.42 3.99
C ALA A 356 8.50 24.56 2.59
N GLU A 357 9.07 25.73 2.28
CA GLU A 357 9.84 25.91 1.05
C GLU A 357 11.20 25.23 1.22
N VAL A 358 11.48 24.22 0.39
CA VAL A 358 12.69 23.39 0.47
C VAL A 358 13.43 23.42 -0.86
N HIS A 359 14.73 23.68 -0.79
CA HIS A 359 15.66 23.44 -1.90
C HIS A 359 16.17 22.00 -1.78
N LEU A 360 15.52 21.12 -2.54
CA LEU A 360 15.82 19.68 -2.52
C LEU A 360 16.84 19.33 -3.60
N ASN A 361 17.87 18.60 -3.20
CA ASN A 361 18.79 17.91 -4.12
C ASN A 361 18.62 16.40 -3.90
N LEU A 362 18.08 15.71 -4.91
CA LEU A 362 17.80 14.26 -4.88
C LEU A 362 18.60 13.57 -6.00
N PRO A 363 19.34 12.50 -5.73
CA PRO A 363 20.01 11.78 -6.82
C PRO A 363 18.98 11.12 -7.74
N ARG A 364 19.22 11.12 -9.06
CA ARG A 364 18.62 10.16 -9.96
C ARG A 364 19.15 8.79 -9.57
N PHE A 365 18.26 7.83 -9.36
CA PHE A 365 18.70 6.49 -9.00
C PHE A 365 17.83 5.41 -9.64
N GLU A 366 18.46 4.30 -9.87
CA GLU A 366 17.86 3.07 -10.30
C GLU A 366 18.34 1.98 -9.35
N LEU A 367 17.39 1.25 -8.76
CA LEU A 367 17.69 0.11 -7.93
C LEU A 367 17.07 -1.13 -8.56
N GLU A 368 17.92 -2.09 -8.84
CA GLU A 368 17.52 -3.46 -9.10
C GLU A 368 17.94 -4.29 -7.89
N SER A 369 16.98 -4.91 -7.24
CA SER A 369 17.20 -5.67 -6.02
C SER A 369 16.66 -7.07 -6.17
N LYS A 370 17.52 -8.06 -5.87
CA LYS A 370 17.14 -9.44 -5.60
C LYS A 370 17.45 -9.69 -4.13
N THR A 371 16.43 -9.70 -3.29
CA THR A 371 16.57 -9.87 -1.85
C THR A 371 16.07 -11.24 -1.45
N SER A 372 16.97 -12.12 -0.99
CA SER A 372 16.56 -13.34 -0.27
C SER A 372 16.04 -12.94 1.09
N LEU A 373 14.84 -13.38 1.41
CA LEU A 373 14.14 -13.05 2.64
C LEU A 373 14.12 -14.21 3.62
N THR A 374 14.65 -15.38 3.24
CA THR A 374 14.58 -16.61 4.02
C THR A 374 15.16 -16.44 5.42
N GLU A 375 16.39 -15.93 5.56
CA GLU A 375 17.02 -15.74 6.88
C GLU A 375 16.28 -14.66 7.69
N VAL A 376 15.85 -13.60 7.07
CA VAL A 376 15.07 -12.55 7.74
C VAL A 376 13.73 -13.10 8.23
N LEU A 377 13.02 -13.89 7.43
CA LEU A 377 11.74 -14.51 7.81
C LEU A 377 11.92 -15.55 8.92
N LYS A 378 13.02 -16.29 8.95
CA LYS A 378 13.38 -17.17 10.07
C LYS A 378 13.52 -16.37 11.36
N VAL A 379 14.27 -15.27 11.34
CA VAL A 379 14.43 -14.38 12.51
C VAL A 379 13.07 -13.82 12.94
N LEU A 380 12.15 -13.58 12.01
CA LEU A 380 10.79 -13.12 12.29
C LEU A 380 9.85 -14.21 12.83
N GLY A 381 10.34 -15.45 13.03
CA GLY A 381 9.61 -16.55 13.68
C GLY A 381 9.06 -17.61 12.72
N MET A 382 9.48 -17.61 11.44
CA MET A 382 9.03 -18.57 10.42
C MET A 382 9.98 -19.77 10.20
N GLU A 383 10.91 -20.04 11.12
CA GLU A 383 11.88 -21.15 11.00
C GLU A 383 11.22 -22.50 10.65
N GLY A 384 10.11 -22.83 11.32
CA GLY A 384 9.42 -24.10 11.14
C GLY A 384 8.85 -24.32 9.73
N ILE A 385 8.67 -23.25 8.94
CA ILE A 385 8.21 -23.34 7.56
C ILE A 385 9.35 -23.79 6.66
N PHE A 386 10.55 -23.24 6.86
CA PHE A 386 11.74 -23.60 6.07
C PHE A 386 12.34 -24.94 6.48
N ALA A 387 12.06 -25.41 7.70
CA ALA A 387 12.49 -26.72 8.17
C ALA A 387 11.56 -27.89 7.75
N SER A 388 10.42 -27.61 7.14
CA SER A 388 9.43 -28.60 6.75
C SER A 388 9.68 -29.15 5.34
N ASP A 389 9.72 -30.47 5.19
CA ASP A 389 9.80 -31.13 3.88
C ASP A 389 8.44 -31.17 3.15
N ASP A 390 7.36 -30.84 3.85
CA ASP A 390 6.00 -30.74 3.29
C ASP A 390 5.31 -29.50 3.86
N VAL A 391 5.50 -28.37 3.19
CA VAL A 391 5.06 -27.05 3.70
C VAL A 391 3.60 -26.77 3.38
N ILE A 392 3.16 -27.13 2.18
CA ILE A 392 1.83 -26.81 1.64
C ILE A 392 1.01 -28.07 1.27
N PRO A 393 0.91 -29.06 2.17
CA PRO A 393 0.28 -30.35 1.86
C PRO A 393 -1.19 -30.23 1.51
N ASN A 394 -1.85 -29.16 1.93
CA ASN A 394 -3.24 -28.88 1.58
C ASN A 394 -3.43 -28.55 0.10
N LEU A 395 -2.44 -27.90 -0.52
CA LEU A 395 -2.46 -27.60 -1.95
C LEU A 395 -1.69 -28.65 -2.77
N LEU A 396 -0.47 -28.94 -2.39
CA LEU A 396 0.45 -29.81 -3.08
C LEU A 396 1.38 -30.49 -2.06
N LYS A 397 1.46 -31.83 -2.09
CA LYS A 397 2.27 -32.63 -1.16
C LYS A 397 3.75 -32.63 -1.54
N ASP A 398 4.58 -32.94 -0.55
CA ASP A 398 6.04 -33.10 -0.68
C ASP A 398 6.71 -31.83 -1.26
N VAL A 399 6.30 -30.65 -0.81
CA VAL A 399 6.86 -29.37 -1.19
C VAL A 399 7.65 -28.77 -0.06
N LYS A 400 8.93 -28.49 -0.33
CA LYS A 400 9.84 -27.73 0.53
C LYS A 400 10.00 -26.32 -0.01
N ILE A 401 10.14 -25.34 0.88
CA ILE A 401 10.52 -23.98 0.51
C ILE A 401 12.02 -23.82 0.78
N ASP A 402 12.81 -23.68 -0.28
CA ASP A 402 14.25 -23.47 -0.19
C ASP A 402 14.58 -21.98 0.03
N ASP A 403 13.93 -21.10 -0.70
CA ASP A 403 14.11 -19.65 -0.58
C ASP A 403 12.83 -18.88 -0.87
N ILE A 404 12.68 -17.74 -0.24
CA ILE A 404 11.68 -16.72 -0.57
C ILE A 404 12.46 -15.49 -1.03
N VAL A 405 12.35 -15.17 -2.30
CA VAL A 405 13.06 -14.07 -2.95
C VAL A 405 12.08 -13.01 -3.40
N GLN A 406 12.36 -11.78 -3.08
CA GLN A 406 11.69 -10.64 -3.71
C GLN A 406 12.66 -9.97 -4.68
N GLN A 407 12.29 -9.93 -5.96
CA GLN A 407 13.03 -9.21 -6.99
C GLN A 407 12.19 -8.04 -7.48
N GLY A 408 12.80 -6.87 -7.55
CA GLY A 408 12.15 -5.66 -8.00
C GLY A 408 13.13 -4.66 -8.62
N ARG A 409 12.58 -3.72 -9.38
CA ARG A 409 13.31 -2.59 -9.94
C ARG A 409 12.50 -1.32 -9.75
N ILE A 410 13.16 -0.27 -9.34
CA ILE A 410 12.62 1.09 -9.25
C ILE A 410 13.57 2.05 -9.92
N GLU A 411 13.04 2.94 -10.76
CA GLU A 411 13.78 4.03 -11.40
C GLU A 411 13.18 5.36 -10.96
N VAL A 412 14.00 6.26 -10.48
CA VAL A 412 13.64 7.61 -10.05
C VAL A 412 14.43 8.62 -10.85
N ASN A 413 13.72 9.47 -11.58
CA ASN A 413 14.28 10.50 -12.45
C ASN A 413 13.50 11.82 -12.33
N GLU A 414 13.81 12.81 -13.16
CA GLU A 414 13.25 14.16 -13.12
C GLU A 414 11.73 14.21 -13.33
N ALA A 415 11.19 13.28 -14.09
CA ALA A 415 9.77 13.23 -14.41
C ALA A 415 8.94 12.46 -13.38
N GLY A 416 9.56 11.54 -12.63
CA GLY A 416 8.84 10.70 -11.67
C GLY A 416 9.53 9.39 -11.38
N THR A 417 8.69 8.42 -11.05
CA THR A 417 9.08 7.01 -10.99
C THR A 417 8.58 6.36 -12.28
N GLU A 418 9.51 5.83 -13.08
CA GLU A 418 9.29 5.32 -14.44
C GLU A 418 8.44 6.26 -15.31
N ALA A 419 9.02 7.35 -15.82
CA ALA A 419 8.26 8.37 -16.54
C ALA A 419 8.65 8.51 -18.03
N ALA A 420 7.61 8.74 -18.86
CA ALA A 420 7.76 9.33 -20.19
C ALA A 420 7.58 10.84 -20.09
N MET A 421 8.43 11.60 -20.78
CA MET A 421 8.50 13.07 -20.63
C MET A 421 7.28 13.81 -21.19
N ALA A 422 6.81 14.83 -20.43
CA ALA A 422 6.10 15.99 -20.96
C ALA A 422 6.67 17.26 -20.31
N THR A 423 7.10 18.21 -21.11
CA THR A 423 7.69 19.47 -20.64
C THR A 423 6.59 20.50 -20.43
N TYR A 424 6.46 21.04 -19.21
CA TYR A 424 5.62 22.19 -18.91
C TYR A 424 6.50 23.36 -18.43
N CYS A 425 6.26 24.53 -19.04
CA CYS A 425 6.83 25.79 -18.56
C CYS A 425 5.71 26.58 -17.84
N VAL A 426 5.80 26.77 -16.53
CA VAL A 426 4.90 27.63 -15.78
C VAL A 426 5.58 28.97 -15.55
N MET A 427 5.05 30.03 -16.16
CA MET A 427 5.54 31.40 -15.94
C MET A 427 4.70 32.06 -14.82
N PHE A 428 5.37 32.49 -13.76
CA PHE A 428 4.76 33.30 -12.72
C PHE A 428 5.03 34.78 -12.98
N THR A 429 3.99 35.62 -12.93
CA THR A 429 4.11 37.09 -12.89
C THR A 429 4.57 37.53 -11.51
N GLY A 430 5.66 38.28 -11.45
CA GLY A 430 6.33 38.67 -10.22
C GLY A 430 5.47 39.54 -9.30
N CYS A 431 5.39 39.15 -8.03
CA CYS A 431 5.04 40.02 -6.92
C CYS A 431 6.29 40.72 -6.37
N PRO A 432 6.21 41.96 -5.82
CA PRO A 432 7.38 42.68 -5.33
C PRO A 432 8.03 41.95 -4.15
N PRO A 433 9.34 42.13 -3.94
CA PRO A 433 10.12 41.35 -2.98
C PRO A 433 9.81 41.78 -1.54
N HIS A 434 9.02 40.99 -0.82
CA HIS A 434 9.26 40.82 0.60
C HIS A 434 10.45 39.88 0.76
N GLU A 435 11.38 40.16 1.67
CA GLU A 435 12.47 39.23 2.01
C GLU A 435 11.85 37.89 2.43
N LYS A 436 11.77 36.95 1.49
CA LYS A 436 11.32 35.60 1.80
C LYS A 436 12.41 34.91 2.63
N PRO A 437 12.07 34.19 3.69
CA PRO A 437 13.02 33.35 4.39
C PRO A 437 13.72 32.42 3.36
N LYS A 438 15.01 32.18 3.54
CA LYS A 438 15.75 31.26 2.67
C LYS A 438 15.12 29.88 2.73
N PRO A 439 14.99 29.19 1.57
CA PRO A 439 14.50 27.82 1.55
C PRO A 439 15.35 26.92 2.44
N ILE A 440 14.72 25.90 3.02
CA ILE A 440 15.42 24.87 3.78
C ILE A 440 16.25 24.03 2.81
N GLU A 441 17.53 23.84 3.10
CA GLU A 441 18.41 23.00 2.29
C GLU A 441 18.29 21.51 2.70
N MET A 442 17.95 20.65 1.73
CA MET A 442 17.98 19.20 1.88
C MET A 442 18.79 18.54 0.76
N LYS A 443 19.98 18.03 1.10
CA LYS A 443 20.92 17.41 0.14
C LYS A 443 21.00 15.92 0.38
N VAL A 444 20.27 15.13 -0.44
CA VAL A 444 20.24 13.67 -0.36
C VAL A 444 21.50 13.12 -1.07
N ASN A 445 22.64 13.24 -0.42
CA ASN A 445 23.96 12.90 -0.98
C ASN A 445 24.70 11.80 -0.20
N HIS A 446 24.00 11.08 0.66
CA HIS A 446 24.49 9.94 1.42
C HIS A 446 23.31 8.99 1.72
N GLU A 447 23.54 7.91 2.43
CA GLU A 447 22.54 6.88 2.74
C GLU A 447 21.20 7.48 3.19
N PHE A 448 20.10 6.96 2.62
CA PHE A 448 18.75 7.43 2.95
C PHE A 448 17.72 6.30 2.85
N ILE A 449 16.58 6.49 3.52
CA ILE A 449 15.40 5.63 3.40
C ILE A 449 14.43 6.28 2.44
N PHE A 450 13.75 5.47 1.61
CA PHE A 450 12.62 5.93 0.82
C PHE A 450 11.43 5.00 1.01
N GLU A 451 10.23 5.58 0.91
CA GLU A 451 8.96 4.86 0.97
C GLU A 451 8.00 5.42 -0.08
N VAL A 452 7.34 4.56 -0.84
CA VAL A 452 6.20 4.95 -1.69
C VAL A 452 4.93 4.66 -0.92
N VAL A 453 4.18 5.71 -0.63
CA VAL A 453 3.05 5.70 0.30
C VAL A 453 1.77 6.14 -0.42
N GLU A 454 0.67 5.44 -0.17
CA GLU A 454 -0.66 5.93 -0.53
C GLU A 454 -1.06 7.00 0.50
N ALA A 455 -1.23 8.24 0.03
CA ALA A 455 -1.27 9.42 0.91
C ALA A 455 -2.51 9.51 1.81
N TYR A 456 -3.63 8.86 1.42
CA TYR A 456 -4.88 8.91 2.21
C TYR A 456 -4.86 7.91 3.37
N THR A 457 -4.47 6.66 3.11
CA THR A 457 -4.44 5.61 4.12
C THR A 457 -3.12 5.55 4.87
N GLY A 458 -2.04 6.04 4.25
CA GLY A 458 -0.67 5.90 4.75
C GLY A 458 -0.08 4.51 4.55
N ILE A 459 -0.67 3.66 3.68
CA ILE A 459 -0.13 2.34 3.39
C ILE A 459 1.17 2.45 2.59
N ARG A 460 2.20 1.69 3.00
CA ARG A 460 3.49 1.59 2.30
C ARG A 460 3.40 0.53 1.22
N LEU A 461 3.51 0.96 -0.05
CA LEU A 461 3.54 0.05 -1.19
C LEU A 461 4.95 -0.52 -1.39
N PHE A 462 5.93 0.36 -1.30
CA PHE A 462 7.34 0.05 -1.41
C PHE A 462 8.12 0.75 -0.32
N SER A 463 9.23 0.14 0.06
CA SER A 463 10.19 0.73 0.97
C SER A 463 11.59 0.22 0.68
N GLY A 464 12.57 1.01 1.06
CA GLY A 464 13.95 0.61 0.90
C GLY A 464 14.94 1.61 1.48
N PHE A 465 16.20 1.25 1.40
CA PHE A 465 17.29 2.16 1.68
C PHE A 465 18.35 2.09 0.59
N VAL A 466 18.86 3.27 0.29
CA VAL A 466 19.94 3.50 -0.66
C VAL A 466 21.21 3.76 0.15
N ASN A 467 22.13 2.82 0.12
CA ASN A 467 23.41 2.90 0.81
C ASN A 467 24.54 3.35 -0.12
N ASN A 468 24.40 3.05 -1.41
CA ASN A 468 25.35 3.44 -2.46
C ASN A 468 24.64 3.65 -3.80
N LEU A 469 25.20 4.47 -4.64
CA LEU A 469 24.74 4.76 -6.02
C LEU A 469 25.93 4.81 -6.98
#